data_09c43d50298ef92eeab7dc3dbc2dffed
#
_entry.id   09c43d50298ef92eeab7dc3dbc2dffed
#
_cell.length_a   1.000
_cell.length_b   1.000
_cell.length_c   1.000
_cell.angle_alpha   90.00
_cell.angle_beta   90.00
_cell.angle_gamma   90.00
#
_symmetry.space_group_name_H-M   'P 1'
#
loop_
_entity.id
_entity.type
_entity.pdbx_description
1 polymer ?
#
loop_
_entity_poly.entity_id
_entity_poly.type
_entity_poly.pdbx_seq_one_letter_code
_entity_poly.pdbx_strand_id
1 'polypeptide(L)'
;MTTLQPHRISSVDALRGFALLAIVLLHNLEHYNIFGAPAAESPLLKWLDSTSYDFIFFIFAGKAYATFSLLFGFSFFIQLRNARSRGNDFRARFAWRMFLLFCFSQLHALFYNGDILLLYSVCGLILIPASSWSDKKVLVVASILMLQPFAWGKIIYALFNPQYIDTNSMFYRYAAIATETGQNGNLIETLADNIWNGQLYSNFWQVEAGRLFQTPALFLFGMWLGRKNLFVQSDTSRRFWISTLKTAGCACVPLFMLCRLVPPHIENVTILSYYSIALPMIYNFSFMAMLVSAFMLVWFKAGDGRKWQRFIIPYGKMSLTNYIFQSIIGVTLYYHFGFGLFDKVGAFGSVCIACAIFTFQLGYSRLWLRTHPQGPLEYLWKRGTWLNWQKTQSAATD
;
A
#
# COMPACT_ATOMS: atom_id res chain seq x y z
N MET A 1 14.00 13.62 -35.62
CA MET A 1 13.76 13.81 -34.18
C MET A 1 13.05 12.56 -33.66
N THR A 2 13.79 11.60 -33.13
CA THR A 2 13.25 10.38 -32.51
C THR A 2 12.56 10.79 -31.22
N THR A 3 11.25 10.72 -31.19
CA THR A 3 10.44 10.88 -29.98
C THR A 3 10.88 9.81 -28.98
N LEU A 4 11.67 10.20 -27.98
CA LEU A 4 12.00 9.37 -26.82
C LEU A 4 10.66 9.02 -26.14
N GLN A 5 10.12 7.85 -26.48
CA GLN A 5 9.03 7.28 -25.68
C GLN A 5 9.54 7.15 -24.25
N PRO A 6 8.78 7.59 -23.25
CA PRO A 6 9.19 7.47 -21.86
C PRO A 6 9.39 5.97 -21.56
N HIS A 7 10.63 5.54 -21.37
CA HIS A 7 10.98 4.15 -21.10
C HIS A 7 10.28 3.73 -19.80
N ARG A 8 9.16 3.03 -19.93
CA ARG A 8 8.43 2.45 -18.81
C ARG A 8 9.27 1.30 -18.26
N ILE A 9 9.49 1.28 -16.94
CA ILE A 9 10.37 0.31 -16.30
C ILE A 9 9.55 -0.93 -15.93
N SER A 10 9.71 -2.00 -16.70
CA SER A 10 8.93 -3.25 -16.58
C SER A 10 9.06 -3.92 -15.21
N SER A 11 10.24 -3.84 -14.58
CA SER A 11 10.46 -4.36 -13.21
C SER A 11 9.57 -3.70 -12.17
N VAL A 12 9.33 -2.39 -12.30
CA VAL A 12 8.46 -1.61 -11.41
C VAL A 12 6.99 -2.00 -11.58
N ASP A 13 6.53 -2.19 -12.84
CA ASP A 13 5.16 -2.63 -13.08
C ASP A 13 4.95 -4.07 -12.57
N ALA A 14 5.93 -4.97 -12.75
CA ALA A 14 5.86 -6.32 -12.20
C ALA A 14 5.84 -6.30 -10.66
N LEU A 15 6.70 -5.48 -10.03
CA LEU A 15 6.74 -5.37 -8.56
C LEU A 15 5.42 -4.80 -8.00
N ARG A 16 4.77 -3.85 -8.70
CA ARG A 16 3.39 -3.41 -8.36
C ARG A 16 2.40 -4.56 -8.45
N GLY A 17 2.51 -5.41 -9.48
CA GLY A 17 1.65 -6.58 -9.63
C GLY A 17 1.81 -7.56 -8.47
N PHE A 18 3.02 -7.83 -8.02
CA PHE A 18 3.25 -8.65 -6.82
C PHE A 18 2.72 -8.02 -5.54
N ALA A 19 2.89 -6.71 -5.37
CA ALA A 19 2.32 -6.00 -4.21
C ALA A 19 0.79 -6.07 -4.20
N LEU A 20 0.13 -5.95 -5.35
CA LEU A 20 -1.32 -6.10 -5.48
C LEU A 20 -1.79 -7.53 -5.22
N LEU A 21 -1.06 -8.55 -5.69
CA LEU A 21 -1.34 -9.95 -5.34
C LEU A 21 -1.31 -10.13 -3.81
N ALA A 22 -0.29 -9.61 -3.16
CA ALA A 22 -0.17 -9.69 -1.71
C ALA A 22 -1.32 -8.94 -0.99
N ILE A 23 -1.77 -7.81 -1.53
CA ILE A 23 -2.91 -7.05 -1.01
C ILE A 23 -4.22 -7.83 -1.16
N VAL A 24 -4.50 -8.45 -2.31
CA VAL A 24 -5.72 -9.23 -2.49
C VAL A 24 -5.75 -10.47 -1.59
N LEU A 25 -4.61 -11.11 -1.33
CA LEU A 25 -4.50 -12.20 -0.37
C LEU A 25 -4.84 -11.74 1.05
N LEU A 26 -4.27 -10.63 1.50
CA LEU A 26 -4.52 -10.08 2.84
C LEU A 26 -5.98 -9.66 3.01
N HIS A 27 -6.54 -8.87 2.09
CA HIS A 27 -7.91 -8.40 2.20
C HIS A 27 -8.95 -9.52 2.19
N ASN A 28 -8.71 -10.62 1.45
CA ASN A 28 -9.57 -11.79 1.53
C ASN A 28 -9.47 -12.50 2.88
N LEU A 29 -8.28 -12.62 3.46
CA LEU A 29 -8.10 -13.18 4.81
C LEU A 29 -8.74 -12.33 5.90
N GLU A 30 -8.77 -11.01 5.72
CA GLU A 30 -9.44 -10.05 6.61
C GLU A 30 -10.94 -9.92 6.29
N HIS A 31 -11.47 -10.69 5.33
CA HIS A 31 -12.83 -10.61 4.80
C HIS A 31 -13.25 -9.16 4.50
N TYR A 32 -12.31 -8.38 3.97
CA TYR A 32 -12.50 -6.96 3.69
C TYR A 32 -12.96 -6.17 4.92
N ASN A 33 -12.32 -6.42 6.07
CA ASN A 33 -12.56 -5.77 7.37
C ASN A 33 -13.87 -6.19 8.08
N ILE A 34 -14.47 -7.30 7.70
CA ILE A 34 -15.50 -7.94 8.51
C ILE A 34 -14.86 -9.07 9.31
N PHE A 35 -14.80 -8.89 10.62
CA PHE A 35 -14.24 -9.89 11.51
C PHE A 35 -15.24 -11.00 11.77
N GLY A 36 -14.88 -12.21 11.43
CA GLY A 36 -15.64 -13.42 11.63
C GLY A 36 -15.00 -14.56 10.85
N ALA A 37 -15.10 -15.77 11.35
CA ALA A 37 -14.71 -16.96 10.63
C ALA A 37 -15.51 -18.13 11.18
N PRO A 38 -15.94 -19.11 10.33
CA PRO A 38 -16.60 -20.29 10.80
C PRO A 38 -15.66 -21.13 11.67
N ALA A 39 -16.21 -21.87 12.62
CA ALA A 39 -15.46 -22.91 13.30
C ALA A 39 -15.04 -23.99 12.32
N ALA A 40 -13.75 -24.33 12.29
CA ALA A 40 -13.27 -25.40 11.39
C ALA A 40 -13.86 -26.75 11.82
N GLU A 41 -14.54 -27.41 10.88
CA GLU A 41 -15.26 -28.68 11.10
C GLU A 41 -14.34 -29.89 11.28
N SER A 42 -13.09 -29.80 10.86
CA SER A 42 -12.13 -30.89 10.95
C SER A 42 -10.74 -30.43 11.40
N PRO A 43 -9.93 -31.32 12.02
CA PRO A 43 -8.55 -31.00 12.40
C PRO A 43 -7.69 -30.57 11.19
N LEU A 44 -7.90 -31.18 10.02
CA LEU A 44 -7.19 -30.84 8.80
C LEU A 44 -7.53 -29.41 8.34
N LEU A 45 -8.81 -29.05 8.33
CA LEU A 45 -9.23 -27.70 7.93
C LEU A 45 -8.72 -26.64 8.90
N LYS A 46 -8.76 -26.94 10.20
CA LYS A 46 -8.18 -26.06 11.23
C LYS A 46 -6.68 -25.82 11.00
N TRP A 47 -5.94 -26.87 10.67
CA TRP A 47 -4.51 -26.76 10.34
C TRP A 47 -4.27 -25.95 9.07
N LEU A 48 -5.06 -26.17 8.01
CA LEU A 48 -4.99 -25.42 6.75
C LEU A 48 -5.30 -23.94 6.97
N ASP A 49 -6.34 -23.60 7.74
CA ASP A 49 -6.73 -22.24 8.05
C ASP A 49 -5.63 -21.50 8.84
N SER A 50 -5.14 -22.11 9.94
CA SER A 50 -4.06 -21.53 10.76
C SER A 50 -2.79 -21.31 9.93
N THR A 51 -2.35 -22.35 9.20
CA THR A 51 -1.13 -22.26 8.39
C THR A 51 -1.25 -21.22 7.28
N SER A 52 -2.39 -21.14 6.61
CA SER A 52 -2.64 -20.15 5.55
C SER A 52 -2.62 -18.73 6.10
N TYR A 53 -3.30 -18.52 7.22
CA TYR A 53 -3.34 -17.21 7.89
C TYR A 53 -1.94 -16.78 8.32
N ASP A 54 -1.24 -17.60 9.10
CA ASP A 54 0.08 -17.29 9.63
C ASP A 54 1.10 -17.03 8.52
N PHE A 55 1.11 -17.86 7.48
CA PHE A 55 2.04 -17.73 6.36
C PHE A 55 1.81 -16.43 5.57
N ILE A 56 0.56 -16.14 5.19
CA ILE A 56 0.25 -14.95 4.40
C ILE A 56 0.49 -13.67 5.21
N PHE A 57 0.06 -13.64 6.47
CA PHE A 57 0.30 -12.49 7.33
C PHE A 57 1.80 -12.28 7.61
N PHE A 58 2.55 -13.35 7.88
CA PHE A 58 3.99 -13.26 8.10
C PHE A 58 4.73 -12.65 6.92
N ILE A 59 4.42 -13.08 5.69
CA ILE A 59 5.14 -12.62 4.51
C ILE A 59 4.66 -11.24 4.04
N PHE A 60 3.35 -10.98 4.05
CA PHE A 60 2.78 -9.85 3.32
C PHE A 60 2.23 -8.72 4.20
N ALA A 61 1.76 -8.99 5.44
CA ALA A 61 1.19 -7.97 6.28
C ALA A 61 2.22 -6.86 6.61
N GLY A 62 1.86 -5.62 6.31
CA GLY A 62 2.74 -4.46 6.44
C GLY A 62 3.81 -4.31 5.33
N LYS A 63 4.17 -5.37 4.59
CA LYS A 63 5.20 -5.36 3.52
C LYS A 63 4.61 -5.06 2.15
N ALA A 64 3.43 -5.61 1.82
CA ALA A 64 2.74 -5.38 0.56
C ALA A 64 2.42 -3.89 0.36
N TYR A 65 1.75 -3.30 1.35
CA TYR A 65 1.47 -1.88 1.40
C TYR A 65 2.74 -1.02 1.33
N ALA A 66 3.79 -1.39 2.10
CA ALA A 66 5.04 -0.64 2.11
C ALA A 66 5.73 -0.67 0.73
N THR A 67 5.71 -1.80 0.04
CA THR A 67 6.21 -1.92 -1.34
C THR A 67 5.44 -1.01 -2.28
N PHE A 68 4.11 -1.00 -2.19
CA PHE A 68 3.26 -0.17 -3.05
C PHE A 68 3.51 1.32 -2.81
N SER A 69 3.66 1.72 -1.53
CA SER A 69 4.02 3.09 -1.13
C SER A 69 5.38 3.52 -1.69
N LEU A 70 6.40 2.66 -1.56
CA LEU A 70 7.73 2.91 -2.13
C LEU A 70 7.65 3.21 -3.63
N LEU A 71 6.89 2.39 -4.38
CA LEU A 71 6.72 2.54 -5.81
C LEU A 71 5.87 3.77 -6.20
N PHE A 72 5.03 4.27 -5.31
CA PHE A 72 4.32 5.52 -5.52
C PHE A 72 5.27 6.72 -5.55
N GLY A 73 6.17 6.83 -4.57
CA GLY A 73 7.21 7.87 -4.55
C GLY A 73 8.18 7.79 -5.73
N PHE A 74 8.56 6.57 -6.11
CA PHE A 74 9.33 6.33 -7.35
C PHE A 74 8.60 6.86 -8.59
N SER A 75 7.29 6.61 -8.68
CA SER A 75 6.46 7.01 -9.82
C SER A 75 6.34 8.52 -9.94
N PHE A 76 6.23 9.22 -8.81
CA PHE A 76 6.28 10.69 -8.77
C PHE A 76 7.59 11.20 -9.39
N PHE A 77 8.73 10.66 -8.97
CA PHE A 77 10.02 11.08 -9.51
C PHE A 77 10.12 10.89 -11.02
N ILE A 78 9.67 9.75 -11.54
CA ILE A 78 9.69 9.49 -13.01
C ILE A 78 8.82 10.50 -13.75
N GLN A 79 7.63 10.82 -13.22
CA GLN A 79 6.74 11.81 -13.82
C GLN A 79 7.36 13.21 -13.80
N LEU A 80 7.94 13.62 -12.66
CA LEU A 80 8.63 14.89 -12.51
C LEU A 80 9.82 15.01 -13.47
N ARG A 81 10.66 13.98 -13.57
CA ARG A 81 11.82 13.93 -14.48
C ARG A 81 11.37 14.07 -15.93
N ASN A 82 10.34 13.32 -16.33
CA ASN A 82 9.80 13.37 -17.69
C ASN A 82 9.13 14.71 -18.03
N ALA A 83 8.58 15.42 -17.05
CA ALA A 83 8.04 16.76 -17.25
C ALA A 83 9.17 17.78 -17.40
N ARG A 84 10.18 17.73 -16.52
CA ARG A 84 11.36 18.61 -16.58
C ARG A 84 12.14 18.47 -17.89
N SER A 85 12.29 17.24 -18.42
CA SER A 85 12.96 17.04 -19.72
C SER A 85 12.22 17.67 -20.90
N ARG A 86 10.95 18.07 -20.71
CA ARG A 86 10.13 18.80 -21.67
C ARG A 86 9.99 20.30 -21.32
N GLY A 87 10.78 20.80 -20.37
CA GLY A 87 10.73 22.20 -19.93
C GLY A 87 9.54 22.55 -19.02
N ASN A 88 8.79 21.56 -18.50
CA ASN A 88 7.59 21.80 -17.70
C ASN A 88 7.82 21.51 -16.21
N ASP A 89 7.20 22.32 -15.34
CA ASP A 89 7.08 22.02 -13.92
C ASP A 89 5.84 21.15 -13.64
N PHE A 90 6.08 20.00 -13.03
CA PHE A 90 5.02 19.03 -12.72
C PHE A 90 4.41 19.21 -11.33
N ARG A 91 4.97 20.06 -10.47
CA ARG A 91 4.60 20.15 -9.04
C ARG A 91 3.14 20.54 -8.82
N ALA A 92 2.66 21.59 -9.43
CA ALA A 92 1.26 22.03 -9.33
C ALA A 92 0.31 20.99 -9.92
N ARG A 93 0.70 20.38 -11.05
CA ARG A 93 -0.07 19.31 -11.70
C ARG A 93 -0.09 18.04 -10.86
N PHE A 94 0.96 17.76 -10.10
CA PHE A 94 0.97 16.65 -9.16
C PHE A 94 0.04 16.92 -7.96
N ALA A 95 -0.01 18.16 -7.43
CA ALA A 95 -0.99 18.51 -6.40
C ALA A 95 -2.43 18.28 -6.90
N TRP A 96 -2.74 18.73 -8.12
CA TRP A 96 -4.03 18.43 -8.77
C TRP A 96 -4.29 16.92 -8.92
N ARG A 97 -3.25 16.17 -9.28
CA ARG A 97 -3.32 14.71 -9.37
C ARG A 97 -3.61 14.05 -8.01
N MET A 98 -3.10 14.61 -6.91
CA MET A 98 -3.43 14.15 -5.55
C MET A 98 -4.87 14.48 -5.17
N PHE A 99 -5.37 15.64 -5.57
CA PHE A 99 -6.80 15.97 -5.41
C PHE A 99 -7.70 15.00 -6.18
N LEU A 100 -7.36 14.65 -7.41
CA LEU A 100 -8.10 13.61 -8.15
C LEU A 100 -8.04 12.24 -7.47
N LEU A 101 -6.89 11.89 -6.88
CA LEU A 101 -6.74 10.65 -6.11
C LEU A 101 -7.61 10.68 -4.85
N PHE A 102 -7.71 11.82 -4.18
CA PHE A 102 -8.67 12.05 -3.10
C PHE A 102 -10.12 11.80 -3.55
N CYS A 103 -10.53 12.30 -4.72
CA CYS A 103 -11.87 12.04 -5.26
C CYS A 103 -12.10 10.54 -5.53
N PHE A 104 -11.10 9.83 -6.10
CA PHE A 104 -11.18 8.38 -6.25
C PHE A 104 -11.30 7.66 -4.91
N SER A 105 -10.57 8.13 -3.89
CA SER A 105 -10.66 7.60 -2.53
C SER A 105 -12.06 7.74 -1.96
N GLN A 106 -12.70 8.91 -2.09
CA GLN A 106 -14.05 9.14 -1.57
C GLN A 106 -15.06 8.20 -2.23
N LEU A 107 -14.96 8.01 -3.55
CA LEU A 107 -15.83 7.07 -4.27
C LEU A 107 -15.56 5.60 -3.87
N HIS A 108 -14.29 5.23 -3.70
CA HIS A 108 -13.91 3.87 -3.29
C HIS A 108 -14.33 3.58 -1.83
N ALA A 109 -14.16 4.55 -0.95
CA ALA A 109 -14.52 4.42 0.46
C ALA A 109 -16.04 4.20 0.69
N LEU A 110 -16.91 4.56 -0.25
CA LEU A 110 -18.33 4.21 -0.17
C LEU A 110 -18.55 2.70 -0.16
N PHE A 111 -17.73 1.95 -0.89
CA PHE A 111 -17.87 0.49 -0.98
C PHE A 111 -16.99 -0.25 0.02
N TYR A 112 -15.80 0.27 0.34
CA TYR A 112 -14.82 -0.41 1.15
C TYR A 112 -14.15 0.52 2.17
N ASN A 113 -14.39 0.24 3.44
CA ASN A 113 -13.87 1.00 4.57
C ASN A 113 -12.38 0.80 4.88
N GLY A 114 -11.66 0.00 4.09
CA GLY A 114 -10.19 -0.18 4.18
C GLY A 114 -9.40 0.63 3.15
N ASP A 115 -9.96 1.74 2.64
CA ASP A 115 -9.30 2.55 1.61
C ASP A 115 -8.01 3.21 2.11
N ILE A 116 -6.94 3.10 1.30
CA ILE A 116 -5.65 3.73 1.56
C ILE A 116 -5.37 4.93 0.66
N LEU A 117 -6.20 5.16 -0.37
CA LEU A 117 -5.95 6.20 -1.36
C LEU A 117 -6.05 7.59 -0.75
N LEU A 118 -6.88 7.76 0.29
CA LEU A 118 -6.95 9.01 1.05
C LEU A 118 -5.59 9.33 1.70
N LEU A 119 -5.01 8.38 2.42
CA LEU A 119 -3.69 8.53 3.02
C LEU A 119 -2.62 8.85 1.95
N TYR A 120 -2.68 8.18 0.80
CA TYR A 120 -1.76 8.43 -0.31
C TYR A 120 -1.94 9.82 -0.92
N SER A 121 -3.17 10.31 -1.04
CA SER A 121 -3.45 11.63 -1.58
C SER A 121 -2.90 12.74 -0.68
N VAL A 122 -3.06 12.61 0.63
CA VAL A 122 -2.57 13.57 1.63
C VAL A 122 -1.04 13.47 1.79
N CYS A 123 -0.52 12.28 2.09
CA CYS A 123 0.91 12.06 2.29
C CYS A 123 1.74 12.32 1.02
N GLY A 124 1.13 12.12 -0.17
CA GLY A 124 1.79 12.38 -1.45
C GLY A 124 2.23 13.83 -1.63
N LEU A 125 1.55 14.78 -0.98
CA LEU A 125 1.89 16.20 -1.06
C LEU A 125 3.30 16.52 -0.54
N ILE A 126 3.88 15.71 0.35
CA ILE A 126 5.26 15.89 0.84
C ILE A 126 6.29 15.81 -0.30
N LEU A 127 5.98 15.06 -1.35
CA LEU A 127 6.88 14.88 -2.50
C LEU A 127 7.11 16.20 -3.26
N ILE A 128 6.17 17.15 -3.17
CA ILE A 128 6.26 18.44 -3.85
C ILE A 128 7.46 19.25 -3.33
N PRO A 129 7.52 19.64 -2.04
CA PRO A 129 8.69 20.32 -1.51
C PRO A 129 9.94 19.44 -1.53
N ALA A 130 9.82 18.13 -1.27
CA ALA A 130 10.92 17.20 -1.27
C ALA A 130 11.59 17.06 -2.64
N SER A 131 10.90 17.41 -3.73
CA SER A 131 11.45 17.38 -5.10
C SER A 131 12.67 18.29 -5.30
N SER A 132 12.83 19.30 -4.46
CA SER A 132 13.96 20.26 -4.44
C SER A 132 15.01 19.96 -3.35
N TRP A 133 14.76 18.99 -2.46
CA TRP A 133 15.71 18.66 -1.40
C TRP A 133 16.91 17.88 -1.94
N SER A 134 18.06 18.04 -1.26
CA SER A 134 19.24 17.21 -1.51
C SER A 134 18.94 15.74 -1.13
N ASP A 135 19.67 14.80 -1.72
CA ASP A 135 19.53 13.38 -1.43
C ASP A 135 19.76 13.08 0.06
N LYS A 136 20.73 13.76 0.69
CA LYS A 136 20.99 13.63 2.13
C LYS A 136 19.77 14.06 2.95
N LYS A 137 19.15 15.22 2.63
CA LYS A 137 17.95 15.69 3.34
C LYS A 137 16.78 14.74 3.16
N VAL A 138 16.56 14.23 1.95
CA VAL A 138 15.51 13.23 1.68
C VAL A 138 15.70 11.98 2.54
N LEU A 139 16.91 11.43 2.58
CA LEU A 139 17.21 10.22 3.37
C LEU A 139 17.07 10.47 4.87
N VAL A 140 17.57 11.59 5.39
CA VAL A 140 17.46 11.93 6.82
C VAL A 140 16.00 12.07 7.23
N VAL A 141 15.20 12.84 6.49
CA VAL A 141 13.77 13.01 6.81
C VAL A 141 13.02 11.68 6.69
N ALA A 142 13.26 10.91 5.63
CA ALA A 142 12.65 9.60 5.47
C ALA A 142 12.99 8.64 6.62
N SER A 143 14.25 8.63 7.07
CA SER A 143 14.69 7.80 8.20
C SER A 143 14.05 8.23 9.53
N ILE A 144 13.98 9.54 9.80
CA ILE A 144 13.31 10.05 11.02
C ILE A 144 11.83 9.65 11.02
N LEU A 145 11.12 9.84 9.91
CA LEU A 145 9.71 9.46 9.80
C LEU A 145 9.51 7.95 9.95
N MET A 146 10.42 7.13 9.38
CA MET A 146 10.36 5.67 9.49
C MET A 146 10.54 5.18 10.92
N LEU A 147 11.31 5.90 11.73
CA LEU A 147 11.53 5.57 13.15
C LEU A 147 10.31 5.83 14.04
N GLN A 148 9.20 6.35 13.52
CA GLN A 148 7.97 6.57 14.28
C GLN A 148 8.18 7.52 15.49
N PRO A 149 8.62 8.77 15.29
CA PRO A 149 9.03 9.67 16.36
C PRO A 149 7.91 9.94 17.37
N PHE A 150 6.64 9.96 16.94
CA PHE A 150 5.50 10.14 17.82
C PHE A 150 5.36 8.96 18.80
N ALA A 151 5.47 7.72 18.31
CA ALA A 151 5.37 6.53 19.16
C ALA A 151 6.51 6.48 20.19
N TRP A 152 7.74 6.75 19.78
CA TRP A 152 8.86 6.86 20.71
C TRP A 152 8.71 8.01 21.70
N GLY A 153 8.18 9.16 21.28
CA GLY A 153 7.87 10.28 22.17
C GLY A 153 6.86 9.89 23.25
N LYS A 154 5.82 9.13 22.91
CA LYS A 154 4.83 8.60 23.86
C LYS A 154 5.44 7.58 24.83
N ILE A 155 6.31 6.70 24.33
CA ILE A 155 7.06 5.74 25.19
C ILE A 155 7.92 6.51 26.20
N ILE A 156 8.72 7.47 25.75
CA ILE A 156 9.57 8.27 26.61
C ILE A 156 8.73 9.02 27.66
N TYR A 157 7.63 9.64 27.24
CA TYR A 157 6.74 10.34 28.16
C TYR A 157 6.16 9.39 29.24
N ALA A 158 5.73 8.19 28.86
CA ALA A 158 5.19 7.20 29.79
C ALA A 158 6.25 6.64 30.75
N LEU A 159 7.52 6.55 30.33
CA LEU A 159 8.63 6.15 31.21
C LEU A 159 8.87 7.15 32.34
N PHE A 160 8.72 8.47 32.07
CA PHE A 160 8.84 9.52 33.07
C PHE A 160 7.54 9.78 33.87
N ASN A 161 6.40 9.27 33.36
CA ASN A 161 5.08 9.41 33.96
C ASN A 161 4.37 8.04 34.04
N PRO A 162 4.74 7.16 34.93
CA PRO A 162 4.22 5.77 35.00
C PRO A 162 2.70 5.66 35.16
N GLN A 163 2.06 6.69 35.72
CA GLN A 163 0.60 6.78 35.85
C GLN A 163 -0.14 7.20 34.56
N TYR A 164 0.60 7.60 33.55
CA TYR A 164 -0.01 7.99 32.27
C TYR A 164 -0.48 6.76 31.50
N ILE A 165 -1.78 6.70 31.28
CA ILE A 165 -2.44 5.64 30.51
C ILE A 165 -3.09 6.28 29.28
N ASP A 166 -2.67 5.87 28.08
CA ASP A 166 -3.24 6.27 26.81
C ASP A 166 -4.00 5.07 26.22
N THR A 167 -5.29 5.01 26.55
CA THR A 167 -6.20 3.92 26.11
C THR A 167 -7.26 4.39 25.13
N ASN A 168 -7.27 5.65 24.75
CA ASN A 168 -8.28 6.24 23.89
C ASN A 168 -8.01 5.89 22.41
N SER A 169 -8.28 4.64 22.02
CA SER A 169 -8.30 4.26 20.61
C SER A 169 -9.68 4.56 20.02
N MET A 170 -9.73 5.51 19.11
CA MET A 170 -10.94 5.80 18.33
C MET A 170 -11.20 4.70 17.29
N PHE A 171 -10.15 4.01 16.86
CA PHE A 171 -10.24 2.91 15.91
C PHE A 171 -11.25 1.85 16.34
N TYR A 172 -11.15 1.31 17.58
CA TYR A 172 -12.03 0.23 18.03
C TYR A 172 -13.50 0.62 18.07
N ARG A 173 -13.80 1.88 18.40
CA ARG A 173 -15.17 2.40 18.41
C ARG A 173 -15.83 2.31 17.03
N TYR A 174 -15.13 2.80 16.00
CA TYR A 174 -15.66 2.81 14.63
C TYR A 174 -15.54 1.44 13.95
N ALA A 175 -14.58 0.61 14.36
CA ALA A 175 -14.44 -0.77 13.89
C ALA A 175 -15.67 -1.62 14.27
N ALA A 176 -16.16 -1.47 15.50
CA ALA A 176 -17.36 -2.20 15.95
C ALA A 176 -18.58 -1.84 15.08
N ILE A 177 -18.83 -0.53 14.86
CA ILE A 177 -19.96 -0.05 14.04
C ILE A 177 -19.85 -0.57 12.60
N ALA A 178 -18.71 -0.36 11.96
CA ALA A 178 -18.49 -0.76 10.57
C ALA A 178 -18.58 -2.30 10.37
N THR A 179 -18.13 -3.08 11.36
CA THR A 179 -18.24 -4.54 11.34
C THR A 179 -19.71 -4.97 11.46
N GLU A 180 -20.45 -4.40 12.39
CA GLU A 180 -21.88 -4.69 12.56
C GLU A 180 -22.67 -4.39 11.28
N THR A 181 -22.47 -3.22 10.69
CA THR A 181 -23.11 -2.85 9.42
C THR A 181 -22.72 -3.80 8.29
N GLY A 182 -21.45 -4.19 8.18
CA GLY A 182 -21.01 -5.16 7.17
C GLY A 182 -21.58 -6.57 7.33
N GLN A 183 -21.80 -7.00 8.59
CA GLN A 183 -22.35 -8.31 8.91
C GLN A 183 -23.88 -8.40 8.76
N ASN A 184 -24.61 -7.32 8.98
CA ASN A 184 -26.07 -7.34 9.09
C ASN A 184 -26.79 -6.37 8.14
N GLY A 185 -26.09 -5.34 7.65
CA GLY A 185 -26.66 -4.25 6.86
C GLY A 185 -26.92 -4.62 5.40
N ASN A 186 -27.88 -3.95 4.79
CA ASN A 186 -28.08 -3.97 3.35
C ASN A 186 -27.11 -3.01 2.63
N LEU A 187 -27.12 -3.00 1.29
CA LEU A 187 -26.20 -2.17 0.50
C LEU A 187 -26.34 -0.67 0.83
N ILE A 188 -27.55 -0.16 0.98
CA ILE A 188 -27.79 1.28 1.25
C ILE A 188 -27.25 1.65 2.63
N GLU A 189 -27.50 0.83 3.63
CA GLU A 189 -26.99 0.99 4.99
C GLU A 189 -25.45 0.95 5.00
N THR A 190 -24.85 0.01 4.29
CA THR A 190 -23.39 -0.07 4.17
C THR A 190 -22.79 1.16 3.49
N LEU A 191 -23.39 1.64 2.39
CA LEU A 191 -22.94 2.85 1.72
C LEU A 191 -23.10 4.09 2.61
N ALA A 192 -24.23 4.22 3.33
CA ALA A 192 -24.49 5.33 4.25
C ALA A 192 -23.51 5.33 5.44
N ASP A 193 -23.26 4.16 6.04
CA ASP A 193 -22.30 4.01 7.13
C ASP A 193 -20.88 4.35 6.67
N ASN A 194 -20.48 3.91 5.49
CA ASN A 194 -19.17 4.17 4.93
C ASN A 194 -18.91 5.65 4.60
N ILE A 195 -19.94 6.50 4.44
CA ILE A 195 -19.74 7.95 4.28
C ILE A 195 -19.06 8.55 5.52
N TRP A 196 -19.34 8.02 6.71
CA TRP A 196 -18.86 8.57 7.96
C TRP A 196 -18.08 7.56 8.81
N ASN A 197 -18.74 6.56 9.35
CA ASN A 197 -18.14 5.60 10.29
C ASN A 197 -17.06 4.75 9.63
N GLY A 198 -17.30 4.23 8.43
CA GLY A 198 -16.32 3.43 7.69
C GLY A 198 -15.07 4.24 7.34
N GLN A 199 -15.20 5.52 6.95
CA GLN A 199 -14.04 6.38 6.72
C GLN A 199 -13.31 6.72 8.03
N LEU A 200 -14.02 6.99 9.13
CA LEU A 200 -13.39 7.24 10.42
C LEU A 200 -12.66 6.00 10.93
N TYR A 201 -13.25 4.82 10.78
CA TYR A 201 -12.59 3.54 11.05
C TYR A 201 -11.24 3.43 10.33
N SER A 202 -11.25 3.57 9.01
CA SER A 202 -10.03 3.48 8.20
C SER A 202 -8.99 4.54 8.59
N ASN A 203 -9.41 5.78 8.76
CA ASN A 203 -8.51 6.90 9.02
C ASN A 203 -7.88 6.81 10.41
N PHE A 204 -8.66 6.51 11.45
CA PHE A 204 -8.11 6.33 12.79
C PHE A 204 -7.15 5.13 12.85
N TRP A 205 -7.51 4.00 12.22
CA TRP A 205 -6.59 2.88 12.13
C TRP A 205 -5.27 3.25 11.48
N GLN A 206 -5.29 4.00 10.37
CA GLN A 206 -4.06 4.40 9.69
C GLN A 206 -3.19 5.34 10.54
N VAL A 207 -3.81 6.25 11.28
CA VAL A 207 -3.11 7.16 12.19
C VAL A 207 -2.54 6.37 13.39
N GLU A 208 -3.38 5.60 14.05
CA GLU A 208 -3.03 4.84 15.26
C GLU A 208 -2.01 3.73 14.95
N ALA A 209 -2.07 3.12 13.76
CA ALA A 209 -1.06 2.18 13.29
C ALA A 209 0.25 2.83 12.79
N GLY A 210 0.45 4.13 12.97
CA GLY A 210 1.69 4.84 12.59
C GLY A 210 1.92 5.05 11.10
N ARG A 211 0.90 4.79 10.24
CA ARG A 211 1.04 4.90 8.78
C ARG A 211 1.18 6.33 8.31
N LEU A 212 0.70 7.32 9.10
CA LEU A 212 0.88 8.73 8.80
C LEU A 212 2.35 9.16 8.74
N PHE A 213 3.24 8.46 9.47
CA PHE A 213 4.69 8.66 9.41
C PHE A 213 5.36 7.71 8.40
N GLN A 214 4.93 6.45 8.37
CA GLN A 214 5.54 5.44 7.50
C GLN A 214 5.32 5.75 6.01
N THR A 215 4.10 6.16 5.61
CA THR A 215 3.76 6.39 4.20
C THR A 215 4.63 7.46 3.55
N PRO A 216 4.76 8.69 4.11
CA PRO A 216 5.64 9.70 3.55
C PRO A 216 7.12 9.28 3.59
N ALA A 217 7.56 8.52 4.59
CA ALA A 217 8.91 7.96 4.62
C ALA A 217 9.17 7.07 3.39
N LEU A 218 8.25 6.13 3.12
CA LEU A 218 8.34 5.23 1.98
C LEU A 218 8.28 5.97 0.63
N PHE A 219 7.44 7.01 0.53
CA PHE A 219 7.39 7.87 -0.65
C PHE A 219 8.74 8.56 -0.90
N LEU A 220 9.36 9.10 0.14
CA LEU A 220 10.67 9.73 0.06
C LEU A 220 11.77 8.75 -0.33
N PHE A 221 11.80 7.54 0.27
CA PHE A 221 12.72 6.48 -0.14
C PHE A 221 12.50 6.09 -1.59
N GLY A 222 11.27 5.92 -2.03
CA GLY A 222 10.93 5.60 -3.42
C GLY A 222 11.38 6.68 -4.40
N MET A 223 11.18 7.95 -4.07
CA MET A 223 11.68 9.08 -4.85
C MET A 223 13.22 9.06 -4.94
N TRP A 224 13.91 8.77 -3.83
CA TRP A 224 15.37 8.66 -3.81
C TRP A 224 15.89 7.50 -4.69
N LEU A 225 15.27 6.32 -4.60
CA LEU A 225 15.58 5.18 -5.47
C LEU A 225 15.43 5.55 -6.96
N GLY A 226 14.42 6.35 -7.27
CA GLY A 226 14.19 6.89 -8.61
C GLY A 226 15.32 7.82 -9.07
N ARG A 227 15.76 8.74 -8.21
CA ARG A 227 16.90 9.65 -8.50
C ARG A 227 18.17 8.89 -8.81
N LYS A 228 18.39 7.75 -8.14
CA LYS A 228 19.56 6.88 -8.34
C LYS A 228 19.37 5.86 -9.48
N ASN A 229 18.21 5.83 -10.15
CA ASN A 229 17.85 4.87 -11.21
C ASN A 229 18.03 3.39 -10.81
N LEU A 230 17.81 3.05 -9.54
CA LEU A 230 18.15 1.73 -8.98
C LEU A 230 17.24 0.58 -9.45
N PHE A 231 16.09 0.88 -10.07
CA PHE A 231 15.23 -0.13 -10.71
C PHE A 231 15.62 -0.48 -12.15
N VAL A 232 16.64 0.21 -12.72
CA VAL A 232 17.21 -0.09 -14.03
C VAL A 232 18.44 -0.98 -13.83
N GLN A 233 18.57 -2.01 -14.67
CA GLN A 233 19.70 -2.95 -14.58
C GLN A 233 21.03 -2.24 -14.86
N SER A 234 21.93 -2.30 -13.90
CA SER A 234 23.31 -1.83 -13.97
C SER A 234 24.14 -2.50 -12.87
N ASP A 235 25.46 -2.47 -12.98
CA ASP A 235 26.35 -3.01 -11.93
C ASP A 235 26.18 -2.28 -10.60
N THR A 236 25.94 -0.96 -10.64
CA THR A 236 25.66 -0.16 -9.45
C THR A 236 24.35 -0.59 -8.80
N SER A 237 23.28 -0.74 -9.58
CA SER A 237 21.98 -1.21 -9.08
C SER A 237 22.07 -2.62 -8.51
N ARG A 238 22.79 -3.52 -9.19
CA ARG A 238 22.99 -4.89 -8.71
C ARG A 238 23.73 -4.92 -7.38
N ARG A 239 24.84 -4.17 -7.25
CA ARG A 239 25.59 -4.05 -5.99
C ARG A 239 24.74 -3.46 -4.87
N PHE A 240 23.97 -2.44 -5.17
CA PHE A 240 23.03 -1.84 -4.21
C PHE A 240 22.01 -2.87 -3.68
N TRP A 241 21.33 -3.61 -4.56
CA TRP A 241 20.34 -4.59 -4.15
C TRP A 241 20.94 -5.79 -3.40
N ILE A 242 22.17 -6.22 -3.76
CA ILE A 242 22.89 -7.25 -2.98
C ILE A 242 23.21 -6.73 -1.57
N SER A 243 23.73 -5.51 -1.45
CA SER A 243 24.00 -4.90 -0.15
C SER A 243 22.74 -4.75 0.69
N THR A 244 21.66 -4.23 0.08
CA THR A 244 20.37 -4.05 0.76
C THR A 244 19.79 -5.40 1.21
N LEU A 245 19.86 -6.44 0.38
CA LEU A 245 19.40 -7.79 0.76
C LEU A 245 20.14 -8.31 1.99
N LYS A 246 21.47 -8.17 2.02
CA LYS A 246 22.29 -8.61 3.15
C LYS A 246 22.00 -7.81 4.42
N THR A 247 22.03 -6.49 4.34
CA THR A 247 21.84 -5.62 5.52
C THR A 247 20.43 -5.73 6.07
N ALA A 248 19.41 -5.73 5.20
CA ALA A 248 18.02 -5.90 5.61
C ALA A 248 17.75 -7.31 6.17
N GLY A 249 18.30 -8.36 5.55
CA GLY A 249 18.19 -9.73 6.06
C GLY A 249 18.84 -9.89 7.45
N CYS A 250 20.05 -9.34 7.62
CA CYS A 250 20.71 -9.34 8.93
C CYS A 250 19.93 -8.54 9.98
N ALA A 251 19.31 -7.43 9.62
CA ALA A 251 18.49 -6.62 10.53
C ALA A 251 17.15 -7.28 10.88
N CYS A 252 16.56 -8.06 9.97
CA CYS A 252 15.28 -8.73 10.21
C CYS A 252 15.31 -9.67 11.41
N VAL A 253 16.40 -10.40 11.63
CA VAL A 253 16.48 -11.40 12.73
C VAL A 253 16.38 -10.73 14.11
N PRO A 254 17.26 -9.79 14.47
CA PRO A 254 17.17 -9.14 15.78
C PRO A 254 15.87 -8.31 15.92
N LEU A 255 15.41 -7.63 14.87
CA LEU A 255 14.14 -6.90 14.92
C LEU A 255 12.96 -7.83 15.15
N PHE A 256 12.91 -9.00 14.53
CA PHE A 256 11.88 -10.00 14.76
C PHE A 256 11.91 -10.50 16.22
N MET A 257 13.12 -10.81 16.73
CA MET A 257 13.29 -11.22 18.13
C MET A 257 12.80 -10.15 19.09
N LEU A 258 13.16 -8.89 18.88
CA LEU A 258 12.67 -7.78 19.70
C LEU A 258 11.14 -7.63 19.63
N CYS A 259 10.53 -7.78 18.44
CA CYS A 259 9.07 -7.74 18.29
C CYS A 259 8.36 -8.89 19.04
N ARG A 260 9.01 -10.02 19.28
CA ARG A 260 8.40 -11.20 19.90
C ARG A 260 8.73 -11.33 21.39
N LEU A 261 9.97 -11.05 21.76
CA LEU A 261 10.47 -11.34 23.12
C LEU A 261 10.24 -10.19 24.10
N VAL A 262 10.24 -8.94 23.64
CA VAL A 262 10.13 -7.78 24.55
C VAL A 262 8.68 -7.51 25.01
N PRO A 263 7.63 -7.56 24.17
CA PRO A 263 6.27 -7.22 24.58
C PRO A 263 5.76 -7.95 25.83
N PRO A 264 6.02 -9.26 26.05
CA PRO A 264 5.55 -9.96 27.24
C PRO A 264 6.13 -9.42 28.56
N HIS A 265 7.20 -8.63 28.51
CA HIS A 265 7.87 -8.04 29.67
C HIS A 265 7.52 -6.58 29.93
N ILE A 266 6.65 -5.99 29.11
CA ILE A 266 6.21 -4.59 29.25
C ILE A 266 4.88 -4.57 30.03
N GLU A 267 4.91 -4.13 31.27
CA GLU A 267 3.71 -4.03 32.12
C GLU A 267 2.87 -2.79 31.81
N ASN A 268 3.51 -1.67 31.45
CA ASN A 268 2.80 -0.42 31.15
C ASN A 268 2.09 -0.51 29.79
N VAL A 269 0.76 -0.44 29.81
CA VAL A 269 -0.11 -0.59 28.64
C VAL A 269 0.20 0.46 27.56
N THR A 270 0.50 1.69 27.94
CA THR A 270 0.87 2.75 26.98
C THR A 270 2.18 2.44 26.28
N ILE A 271 3.20 2.03 27.03
CA ILE A 271 4.50 1.64 26.48
C ILE A 271 4.32 0.45 25.52
N LEU A 272 3.59 -0.58 25.94
CA LEU A 272 3.31 -1.76 25.13
C LEU A 272 2.61 -1.39 23.82
N SER A 273 1.59 -0.53 23.88
CA SER A 273 0.82 -0.09 22.72
C SER A 273 1.72 0.60 21.69
N TYR A 274 2.49 1.61 22.10
CA TYR A 274 3.36 2.35 21.20
C TYR A 274 4.60 1.57 20.74
N TYR A 275 5.12 0.68 21.58
CA TYR A 275 6.18 -0.24 21.20
C TYR A 275 5.72 -1.20 20.08
N SER A 276 4.48 -1.69 20.20
CA SER A 276 3.84 -2.57 19.21
C SER A 276 3.52 -1.86 17.88
N ILE A 277 3.64 -0.55 17.82
CA ILE A 277 3.58 0.24 16.59
C ILE A 277 5.00 0.48 16.06
N ALA A 278 5.88 1.09 16.88
CA ALA A 278 7.17 1.59 16.43
C ALA A 278 8.10 0.48 15.91
N LEU A 279 8.26 -0.58 16.66
CA LEU A 279 9.23 -1.62 16.31
C LEU A 279 8.77 -2.50 15.12
N PRO A 280 7.51 -2.98 15.06
CA PRO A 280 7.03 -3.68 13.88
C PRO A 280 7.09 -2.86 12.59
N MET A 281 6.99 -1.53 12.62
CA MET A 281 7.17 -0.69 11.44
C MET A 281 8.59 -0.78 10.89
N ILE A 282 9.61 -0.74 11.76
CA ILE A 282 11.02 -0.88 11.38
C ILE A 282 11.29 -2.30 10.86
N TYR A 283 10.77 -3.32 11.55
CA TYR A 283 10.85 -4.71 11.12
C TYR A 283 10.23 -4.92 9.72
N ASN A 284 8.99 -4.45 9.53
CA ASN A 284 8.29 -4.56 8.26
C ASN A 284 9.00 -3.82 7.11
N PHE A 285 9.62 -2.66 7.40
CA PHE A 285 10.45 -1.94 6.44
C PHE A 285 11.68 -2.75 6.04
N SER A 286 12.40 -3.34 7.01
CA SER A 286 13.57 -4.19 6.73
C SER A 286 13.18 -5.42 5.92
N PHE A 287 12.09 -6.09 6.31
CA PHE A 287 11.61 -7.27 5.59
C PHE A 287 11.12 -6.92 4.18
N MET A 288 10.40 -5.81 4.00
CA MET A 288 10.03 -5.30 2.67
C MET A 288 11.26 -5.01 1.81
N ALA A 289 12.28 -4.36 2.37
CA ALA A 289 13.53 -4.08 1.66
C ALA A 289 14.24 -5.37 1.23
N MET A 290 14.22 -6.40 2.07
CA MET A 290 14.71 -7.75 1.73
C MET A 290 13.93 -8.35 0.56
N LEU A 291 12.60 -8.35 0.61
CA LEU A 291 11.74 -8.90 -0.46
C LEU A 291 11.91 -8.15 -1.79
N VAL A 292 11.92 -6.81 -1.74
CA VAL A 292 12.15 -5.99 -2.95
C VAL A 292 13.52 -6.24 -3.54
N SER A 293 14.56 -6.35 -2.70
CA SER A 293 15.91 -6.64 -3.16
C SER A 293 16.02 -8.02 -3.81
N ALA A 294 15.44 -9.05 -3.18
CA ALA A 294 15.38 -10.40 -3.74
C ALA A 294 14.67 -10.41 -5.09
N PHE A 295 13.51 -9.73 -5.18
CA PHE A 295 12.77 -9.59 -6.43
C PHE A 295 13.62 -8.92 -7.52
N MET A 296 14.29 -7.81 -7.21
CA MET A 296 15.10 -7.08 -8.19
C MET A 296 16.29 -7.91 -8.68
N LEU A 297 16.94 -8.66 -7.79
CA LEU A 297 18.05 -9.54 -8.17
C LEU A 297 17.59 -10.71 -9.05
N VAL A 298 16.43 -11.31 -8.75
CA VAL A 298 15.79 -12.33 -9.60
C VAL A 298 15.43 -11.74 -10.95
N TRP A 299 14.86 -10.51 -10.97
CA TRP A 299 14.53 -9.80 -12.20
C TRP A 299 15.76 -9.58 -13.08
N PHE A 300 16.85 -9.04 -12.52
CA PHE A 300 18.09 -8.79 -13.25
C PHE A 300 18.75 -10.07 -13.77
N LYS A 301 18.69 -11.16 -12.99
CA LYS A 301 19.18 -12.47 -13.42
C LYS A 301 18.34 -13.10 -14.54
N ALA A 302 17.03 -12.93 -14.48
CA ALA A 302 16.12 -13.50 -15.45
C ALA A 302 16.20 -12.83 -16.83
N GLY A 303 16.56 -11.54 -16.87
CA GLY A 303 16.46 -10.71 -18.06
C GLY A 303 15.01 -10.44 -18.47
N ASP A 304 14.81 -9.68 -19.53
CA ASP A 304 13.48 -9.33 -20.02
C ASP A 304 12.86 -10.47 -20.88
N GLY A 305 11.52 -10.55 -20.86
CA GLY A 305 10.77 -11.41 -21.78
C GLY A 305 10.42 -12.80 -21.27
N ARG A 306 10.69 -13.15 -20.03
CA ARG A 306 10.25 -14.42 -19.43
C ARG A 306 8.73 -14.53 -19.38
N LYS A 307 8.20 -15.76 -19.47
CA LYS A 307 6.74 -16.02 -19.50
C LYS A 307 6.01 -15.38 -18.30
N TRP A 308 6.52 -15.56 -17.07
CA TRP A 308 5.90 -15.01 -15.86
C TRP A 308 5.85 -13.48 -15.84
N GLN A 309 6.88 -12.80 -16.38
CA GLN A 309 6.92 -11.35 -16.50
C GLN A 309 5.78 -10.84 -17.40
N ARG A 310 5.46 -11.55 -18.48
CA ARG A 310 4.39 -11.20 -19.42
C ARG A 310 2.99 -11.31 -18.81
N PHE A 311 2.82 -12.03 -17.71
CA PHE A 311 1.55 -12.12 -17.00
C PHE A 311 1.41 -11.03 -15.94
N ILE A 312 2.44 -10.80 -15.12
CA ILE A 312 2.35 -9.90 -13.99
C ILE A 312 2.44 -8.41 -14.37
N ILE A 313 3.18 -8.08 -15.46
CA ILE A 313 3.33 -6.69 -15.92
C ILE A 313 1.98 -6.03 -16.27
N PRO A 314 1.08 -6.64 -17.07
CA PRO A 314 -0.24 -6.06 -17.36
C PRO A 314 -1.06 -5.78 -16.10
N TYR A 315 -1.04 -6.69 -15.14
CA TYR A 315 -1.74 -6.54 -13.86
C TYR A 315 -1.23 -5.33 -13.07
N GLY A 316 0.08 -5.18 -12.94
CA GLY A 316 0.69 -4.02 -12.27
C GLY A 316 0.54 -2.70 -13.05
N LYS A 317 0.39 -2.76 -14.38
CA LYS A 317 0.06 -1.57 -15.20
C LYS A 317 -1.32 -1.01 -14.92
N MET A 318 -2.25 -1.85 -14.52
CA MET A 318 -3.63 -1.51 -14.17
C MET A 318 -3.84 -1.49 -12.65
N SER A 319 -2.85 -1.00 -11.91
CA SER A 319 -2.81 -1.12 -10.45
C SER A 319 -3.97 -0.40 -9.73
N LEU A 320 -4.37 0.78 -10.17
CA LEU A 320 -5.51 1.51 -9.60
C LEU A 320 -6.84 0.80 -9.91
N THR A 321 -7.01 0.41 -11.18
CA THR A 321 -8.19 -0.33 -11.62
C THR A 321 -8.33 -1.64 -10.86
N ASN A 322 -7.25 -2.45 -10.79
CA ASN A 322 -7.29 -3.73 -10.12
C ASN A 322 -7.47 -3.60 -8.60
N TYR A 323 -6.88 -2.58 -7.97
CA TYR A 323 -7.06 -2.30 -6.54
C TYR A 323 -8.53 -1.98 -6.19
N ILE A 324 -9.17 -1.07 -6.91
CA ILE A 324 -10.57 -0.71 -6.66
C ILE A 324 -11.48 -1.89 -7.02
N PHE A 325 -11.23 -2.56 -8.13
CA PHE A 325 -12.08 -3.64 -8.59
C PHE A 325 -12.03 -4.87 -7.67
N GLN A 326 -10.86 -5.24 -7.14
CA GLN A 326 -10.76 -6.32 -6.14
C GLN A 326 -11.56 -6.03 -4.87
N SER A 327 -11.58 -4.76 -4.43
CA SER A 327 -12.37 -4.38 -3.24
C SER A 327 -13.87 -4.49 -3.50
N ILE A 328 -14.35 -4.04 -4.65
CA ILE A 328 -15.77 -4.17 -5.03
C ILE A 328 -16.16 -5.66 -5.09
N ILE A 329 -15.34 -6.50 -5.73
CA ILE A 329 -15.59 -7.95 -5.76
C ILE A 329 -15.59 -8.52 -4.33
N GLY A 330 -14.60 -8.15 -3.52
CA GLY A 330 -14.44 -8.69 -2.17
C GLY A 330 -15.59 -8.31 -1.25
N VAL A 331 -15.99 -7.04 -1.19
CA VAL A 331 -17.15 -6.63 -0.36
C VAL A 331 -18.43 -7.29 -0.84
N THR A 332 -18.61 -7.49 -2.15
CA THR A 332 -19.76 -8.23 -2.68
C THR A 332 -19.76 -9.71 -2.25
N LEU A 333 -18.58 -10.33 -2.15
CA LEU A 333 -18.47 -11.71 -1.71
C LEU A 333 -18.68 -11.87 -0.20
N TYR A 334 -18.06 -11.02 0.60
CA TYR A 334 -18.03 -11.24 2.05
C TYR A 334 -19.15 -10.54 2.81
N TYR A 335 -19.59 -9.35 2.39
CA TYR A 335 -20.60 -8.57 3.12
C TYR A 335 -22.01 -9.18 3.02
N HIS A 336 -22.82 -8.92 4.03
CA HIS A 336 -24.18 -9.44 4.13
C HIS A 336 -25.08 -9.08 2.93
N PHE A 337 -24.96 -7.87 2.43
CA PHE A 337 -25.74 -7.43 1.26
C PHE A 337 -25.42 -8.20 -0.03
N GLY A 338 -24.30 -8.90 -0.09
CA GLY A 338 -23.88 -9.71 -1.23
C GLY A 338 -24.06 -11.21 -0.96
N PHE A 339 -22.95 -11.98 -0.99
CA PHE A 339 -23.02 -13.42 -0.74
C PHE A 339 -22.88 -13.82 0.74
N GLY A 340 -22.48 -12.87 1.63
CA GLY A 340 -22.36 -13.08 3.06
C GLY A 340 -21.40 -14.23 3.40
N LEU A 341 -20.21 -14.25 2.78
CA LEU A 341 -19.24 -15.32 2.99
C LEU A 341 -18.37 -15.13 4.25
N PHE A 342 -18.49 -14.02 4.95
CA PHE A 342 -17.61 -13.67 6.08
C PHE A 342 -17.63 -14.71 7.22
N ASP A 343 -18.77 -15.35 7.46
CA ASP A 343 -18.99 -16.38 8.49
C ASP A 343 -19.01 -17.82 7.94
N LYS A 344 -18.84 -17.99 6.61
CA LYS A 344 -18.94 -19.30 5.94
C LYS A 344 -17.60 -19.83 5.43
N VAL A 345 -16.62 -18.93 5.28
CA VAL A 345 -15.32 -19.28 4.64
C VAL A 345 -14.19 -19.01 5.62
N GLY A 346 -13.40 -20.04 5.92
CA GLY A 346 -12.17 -19.92 6.71
C GLY A 346 -10.99 -19.35 5.90
N ALA A 347 -9.83 -19.24 6.55
CA ALA A 347 -8.66 -18.61 5.98
C ALA A 347 -8.16 -19.32 4.69
N PHE A 348 -8.12 -20.63 4.67
CA PHE A 348 -7.72 -21.39 3.47
C PHE A 348 -8.67 -21.15 2.29
N GLY A 349 -9.98 -21.18 2.54
CA GLY A 349 -10.99 -20.85 1.54
C GLY A 349 -10.85 -19.43 1.01
N SER A 350 -10.56 -18.47 1.88
CA SER A 350 -10.30 -17.06 1.53
C SER A 350 -9.06 -16.90 0.64
N VAL A 351 -8.00 -17.70 0.87
CA VAL A 351 -6.83 -17.74 -0.01
C VAL A 351 -7.21 -18.30 -1.39
N CYS A 352 -8.04 -19.34 -1.45
CA CYS A 352 -8.53 -19.87 -2.73
C CYS A 352 -9.36 -18.83 -3.51
N ILE A 353 -10.24 -18.10 -2.83
CA ILE A 353 -11.02 -16.99 -3.42
C ILE A 353 -10.07 -15.88 -3.92
N ALA A 354 -9.08 -15.49 -3.13
CA ALA A 354 -8.09 -14.50 -3.53
C ALA A 354 -7.31 -14.91 -4.79
N CYS A 355 -6.91 -16.18 -4.87
CA CYS A 355 -6.25 -16.75 -6.06
C CYS A 355 -7.17 -16.72 -7.29
N ALA A 356 -8.46 -16.99 -7.12
CA ALA A 356 -9.45 -16.92 -8.20
C ALA A 356 -9.63 -15.46 -8.68
N ILE A 357 -9.79 -14.49 -7.76
CA ILE A 357 -9.87 -13.06 -8.09
C ILE A 357 -8.60 -12.60 -8.83
N PHE A 358 -7.44 -12.96 -8.32
CA PHE A 358 -6.16 -12.63 -8.94
C PHE A 358 -6.04 -13.19 -10.36
N THR A 359 -6.39 -14.47 -10.55
CA THR A 359 -6.35 -15.13 -11.87
C THR A 359 -7.29 -14.45 -12.86
N PHE A 360 -8.50 -14.14 -12.43
CA PHE A 360 -9.46 -13.37 -13.23
C PHE A 360 -8.90 -12.00 -13.62
N GLN A 361 -8.35 -11.26 -12.66
CA GLN A 361 -7.78 -9.93 -12.91
C GLN A 361 -6.53 -9.96 -13.80
N LEU A 362 -5.70 -11.01 -13.72
CA LEU A 362 -4.59 -11.23 -14.65
C LEU A 362 -5.10 -11.38 -16.09
N GLY A 363 -6.13 -12.21 -16.29
CA GLY A 363 -6.76 -12.44 -17.60
C GLY A 363 -7.37 -11.15 -18.15
N TYR A 364 -8.19 -10.47 -17.36
CA TYR A 364 -8.81 -9.20 -17.71
C TYR A 364 -7.78 -8.13 -18.07
N SER A 365 -6.77 -7.94 -17.23
CA SER A 365 -5.73 -6.93 -17.47
C SER A 365 -4.96 -7.17 -18.76
N ARG A 366 -4.66 -8.45 -19.05
CA ARG A 366 -3.97 -8.84 -20.29
C ARG A 366 -4.84 -8.61 -21.51
N LEU A 367 -6.12 -8.97 -21.46
CA LEU A 367 -7.07 -8.76 -22.57
C LEU A 367 -7.30 -7.27 -22.83
N TRP A 368 -7.55 -6.49 -21.78
CA TRP A 368 -7.77 -5.05 -21.87
C TRP A 368 -6.59 -4.30 -22.51
N LEU A 369 -5.37 -4.61 -22.05
CA LEU A 369 -4.15 -3.94 -22.56
C LEU A 369 -3.73 -4.39 -23.98
N ARG A 370 -4.43 -5.31 -24.62
CA ARG A 370 -4.25 -5.58 -26.07
C ARG A 370 -4.80 -4.46 -26.94
N THR A 371 -5.86 -3.82 -26.49
CA THR A 371 -6.59 -2.79 -27.25
C THR A 371 -6.45 -1.38 -26.64
N HIS A 372 -6.03 -1.28 -25.37
CA HIS A 372 -5.92 -0.03 -24.63
C HIS A 372 -4.52 0.16 -24.06
N PRO A 373 -3.96 1.37 -24.05
CA PRO A 373 -2.59 1.62 -23.56
C PRO A 373 -2.46 1.58 -22.03
N GLN A 374 -3.56 1.66 -21.28
CA GLN A 374 -3.64 1.71 -19.81
C GLN A 374 -5.02 1.27 -19.33
N GLY A 375 -5.15 0.99 -18.02
CA GLY A 375 -6.44 0.61 -17.43
C GLY A 375 -7.47 1.73 -17.44
N PRO A 376 -8.77 1.42 -17.26
CA PRO A 376 -9.86 2.40 -17.30
C PRO A 376 -9.68 3.53 -16.30
N LEU A 377 -9.40 3.21 -15.01
CA LEU A 377 -9.24 4.24 -13.98
C LEU A 377 -7.91 5.01 -14.12
N GLU A 378 -6.85 4.36 -14.57
CA GLU A 378 -5.61 5.02 -14.95
C GLU A 378 -5.81 6.01 -16.10
N TYR A 379 -6.65 5.66 -17.07
CA TYR A 379 -7.02 6.54 -18.18
C TYR A 379 -7.79 7.77 -17.68
N LEU A 380 -8.82 7.57 -16.87
CA LEU A 380 -9.60 8.67 -16.28
C LEU A 380 -8.72 9.58 -15.42
N TRP A 381 -7.89 9.00 -14.55
CA TRP A 381 -6.96 9.77 -13.72
C TRP A 381 -5.95 10.56 -14.55
N LYS A 382 -5.39 9.95 -15.60
CA LYS A 382 -4.48 10.63 -16.52
C LYS A 382 -5.20 11.75 -17.27
N ARG A 383 -6.37 11.49 -17.84
CA ARG A 383 -7.15 12.48 -18.56
C ARG A 383 -7.52 13.67 -17.67
N GLY A 384 -8.01 13.42 -16.46
CA GLY A 384 -8.28 14.44 -15.47
C GLY A 384 -7.04 15.25 -15.06
N THR A 385 -5.87 14.59 -14.97
CA THR A 385 -4.59 15.26 -14.68
C THR A 385 -4.19 16.24 -15.80
N TRP A 386 -4.54 15.95 -17.05
CA TRP A 386 -4.15 16.74 -18.24
C TRP A 386 -5.27 17.59 -18.79
N LEU A 387 -6.35 17.86 -18.06
CA LEU A 387 -7.35 18.85 -18.44
C LEU A 387 -6.66 20.21 -18.64
N ASN A 388 -6.89 20.81 -19.82
CA ASN A 388 -6.24 22.07 -20.22
C ASN A 388 -6.80 23.25 -19.40
N TRP A 389 -6.07 23.68 -18.42
CA TRP A 389 -6.33 24.93 -17.69
C TRP A 389 -5.86 26.18 -18.47
N GLN A 390 -5.10 25.99 -19.56
CA GLN A 390 -4.46 27.09 -20.30
C GLN A 390 -5.28 27.69 -21.44
N LYS A 391 -6.51 27.21 -21.70
CA LYS A 391 -7.34 27.82 -22.74
C LYS A 391 -8.08 29.11 -22.32
N THR A 392 -8.01 29.52 -21.07
CA THR A 392 -8.76 30.68 -20.56
C THR A 392 -7.92 31.96 -20.48
N GLN A 393 -6.62 31.95 -20.75
CA GLN A 393 -5.78 33.15 -20.69
C GLN A 393 -5.47 33.78 -22.07
N SER A 394 -5.75 33.12 -23.17
CA SER A 394 -5.56 33.73 -24.51
C SER A 394 -6.82 34.36 -25.13
N ALA A 395 -7.96 34.30 -24.43
CA ALA A 395 -9.22 34.91 -24.91
C ALA A 395 -9.55 36.23 -24.20
N ALA A 396 -8.63 36.77 -23.37
CA ALA A 396 -8.81 38.03 -22.65
C ALA A 396 -7.86 39.14 -23.13
N THR A 397 -7.20 38.98 -24.26
CA THR A 397 -6.33 40.00 -24.90
C THR A 397 -6.54 40.01 -26.40
N ASP A 398 -7.79 40.18 -26.84
CA ASP A 398 -8.15 40.70 -28.15
C ASP A 398 -9.30 41.70 -28.00
#